data_ab377659f72ee3747c6a1e21300fcb79
#
_entry.id   ab377659f72ee3747c6a1e21300fcb79
#
_cell.length_a   1.000
_cell.length_b   1.000
_cell.length_c   1.000
_cell.angle_alpha   90.00
_cell.angle_beta   90.00
_cell.angle_gamma   90.00
#
_symmetry.space_group_name_H-M   'P 1'
#
loop_
_entity.id
_entity.type
_entity.pdbx_description
1 polymer ?
#
loop_
_entity_poly.entity_id
_entity_poly.type
_entity_poly.pdbx_seq_one_letter_code
_entity_poly.pdbx_strand_id
1 'polypeptide(L)' 'MLFKELDPSEIKSFQDWAWDFYKPGDVINELWHPVIQAECEKINSIETTIERFQAYRAMME' A
#
# COMPACT_ATOMS: atom_id res chain seq x y z
N MET A 1 -5.08 7.05 22.21
CA MET A 1 -4.92 6.66 20.78
C MET A 1 -6.03 7.27 19.96
N LEU A 2 -5.68 7.84 18.82
CA LEU A 2 -6.65 8.45 17.92
C LEU A 2 -7.42 7.44 17.08
N PHE A 3 -6.92 6.21 17.01
CA PHE A 3 -7.50 5.20 16.14
C PHE A 3 -7.91 3.97 16.93
N LYS A 4 -9.05 3.41 16.54
CA LYS A 4 -9.59 2.20 17.13
C LYS A 4 -8.75 0.99 16.73
N GLU A 5 -8.55 0.06 17.66
CA GLU A 5 -7.96 -1.23 17.35
C GLU A 5 -8.95 -2.06 16.53
N LEU A 6 -8.49 -2.67 15.46
CA LEU A 6 -9.34 -3.37 14.51
C LEU A 6 -9.29 -4.88 14.69
N ASP A 7 -10.43 -5.55 14.45
CA ASP A 7 -10.49 -7.00 14.33
C ASP A 7 -9.84 -7.46 13.02
N PRO A 8 -9.39 -8.73 12.93
CA PRO A 8 -8.79 -9.23 11.70
C PRO A 8 -9.65 -9.02 10.45
N SER A 9 -10.97 -9.16 10.56
CA SER A 9 -11.87 -8.96 9.42
C SER A 9 -11.94 -7.47 9.02
N GLU A 10 -11.90 -6.57 10.00
CA GLU A 10 -11.86 -5.13 9.72
C GLU A 10 -10.54 -4.74 9.07
N ILE A 11 -9.44 -5.30 9.55
CA ILE A 11 -8.11 -5.07 8.96
C ILE A 11 -8.12 -5.47 7.50
N LYS A 12 -8.63 -6.64 7.19
CA LYS A 12 -8.71 -7.12 5.82
C LYS A 12 -9.57 -6.20 4.95
N SER A 13 -10.71 -5.75 5.47
CA SER A 13 -11.58 -4.84 4.75
C SER A 13 -10.88 -3.52 4.43
N PHE A 14 -10.12 -2.99 5.39
CA PHE A 14 -9.37 -1.75 5.17
C PHE A 14 -8.24 -1.94 4.18
N GLN A 15 -7.56 -3.08 4.22
CA GLN A 15 -6.51 -3.41 3.26
C GLN A 15 -7.09 -3.52 1.85
N ASP A 16 -8.21 -4.22 1.70
CA ASP A 16 -8.89 -4.36 0.41
C ASP A 16 -9.34 -3.00 -0.12
N TRP A 17 -9.85 -2.13 0.77
CA TRP A 17 -10.22 -0.77 0.39
C TRP A 17 -9.03 0.00 -0.17
N ALA A 18 -7.87 -0.11 0.48
CA ALA A 18 -6.66 0.57 0.01
C ALA A 18 -6.25 0.09 -1.39
N TRP A 19 -6.31 -1.21 -1.63
CA TRP A 19 -5.98 -1.77 -2.94
C TRP A 19 -6.97 -1.34 -4.03
N ASP A 20 -8.23 -1.10 -3.66
CA ASP A 20 -9.26 -0.67 -4.60
C ASP A 20 -9.20 0.82 -4.92
N PHE A 21 -8.87 1.65 -3.94
CA PHE A 21 -8.98 3.10 -4.06
C PHE A 21 -7.67 3.85 -4.08
N TYR A 22 -6.61 3.30 -3.49
CA TYR A 22 -5.30 3.94 -3.49
C TYR A 22 -4.52 3.54 -4.73
N LYS A 23 -3.88 4.53 -5.36
CA LYS A 23 -3.01 4.29 -6.51
C LYS A 23 -1.56 4.56 -6.13
N PRO A 24 -0.59 3.76 -6.62
CA PRO A 24 0.82 4.00 -6.34
C PRO A 24 1.22 5.43 -6.74
N GLY A 25 1.93 6.09 -5.85
CA GLY A 25 2.34 7.47 -6.04
C GLY A 25 1.37 8.52 -5.52
N ASP A 26 0.17 8.13 -5.09
CA ASP A 26 -0.78 9.04 -4.48
C ASP A 26 -0.33 9.43 -3.06
N VAL A 27 -0.88 10.55 -2.59
CA VAL A 27 -0.61 11.03 -1.24
C VAL A 27 -1.31 10.11 -0.23
N ILE A 28 -0.55 9.66 0.77
CA ILE A 28 -1.10 8.88 1.88
C ILE A 28 -1.69 9.85 2.90
N ASN A 29 -2.99 9.76 3.15
CA ASN A 29 -3.68 10.65 4.06
C ASN A 29 -3.39 10.25 5.50
N GLU A 30 -2.85 11.18 6.28
CA GLU A 30 -2.52 10.95 7.69
C GLU A 30 -3.76 10.74 8.56
N LEU A 31 -4.93 11.12 8.08
CA LEU A 31 -6.19 10.92 8.79
C LEU A 31 -6.73 9.50 8.65
N TRP A 32 -6.19 8.73 7.73
CA TRP A 32 -6.59 7.33 7.57
C TRP A 32 -6.03 6.49 8.71
N HIS A 33 -6.70 5.37 8.98
CA HIS A 33 -6.24 4.43 9.98
C HIS A 33 -4.82 3.94 9.65
N PRO A 34 -3.95 3.72 10.68
CA PRO A 34 -2.59 3.24 10.43
C PRO A 34 -2.51 1.97 9.57
N VAL A 35 -3.49 1.09 9.64
CA VAL A 35 -3.57 -0.11 8.81
C VAL A 35 -3.66 0.28 7.33
N ILE A 36 -4.47 1.28 7.00
CA ILE A 36 -4.60 1.77 5.62
C ILE A 36 -3.31 2.43 5.17
N GLN A 37 -2.71 3.26 6.01
CA GLN A 37 -1.45 3.91 5.68
C GLN A 37 -0.32 2.90 5.41
N ALA A 38 -0.22 1.88 6.25
CA ALA A 38 0.78 0.83 6.08
C ALA A 38 0.55 0.05 4.78
N GLU A 39 -0.70 -0.21 4.43
CA GLU A 39 -1.02 -0.90 3.18
C GLU A 39 -0.70 -0.04 1.97
N CYS A 40 -0.94 1.27 2.04
CA CYS A 40 -0.55 2.20 0.98
C CYS A 40 0.96 2.22 0.76
N GLU A 41 1.74 2.19 1.83
CA GLU A 41 3.19 2.11 1.73
C GLU A 41 3.63 0.80 1.07
N LYS A 42 2.95 -0.29 1.38
CA LYS A 42 3.22 -1.59 0.76
C LYS A 42 2.91 -1.56 -0.73
N ILE A 43 1.82 -0.93 -1.13
CA ILE A 43 1.46 -0.77 -2.55
C ILE A 43 2.54 0.00 -3.29
N ASN A 44 3.01 1.10 -2.72
CA ASN A 44 4.10 1.89 -3.30
C ASN A 44 5.39 1.07 -3.44
N SER A 45 5.71 0.26 -2.44
CA SER A 45 6.91 -0.57 -2.44
C SER A 45 6.85 -1.66 -3.51
N ILE A 46 5.69 -2.28 -3.70
CA ILE A 46 5.49 -3.30 -4.73
C ILE A 46 5.71 -2.71 -6.11
N GLU A 47 5.17 -1.54 -6.40
CA GLU A 47 5.35 -0.89 -7.69
C GLU A 47 6.82 -0.57 -7.95
N THR A 48 7.50 -0.01 -6.96
CA THR A 48 8.93 0.30 -7.07
C THR A 48 9.74 -0.97 -7.34
N THR A 49 9.40 -2.07 -6.68
CA THR A 49 10.08 -3.35 -6.87
C THR A 49 9.88 -3.88 -8.29
N ILE A 50 8.67 -3.77 -8.82
CA ILE A 50 8.37 -4.21 -10.18
C ILE A 50 9.17 -3.38 -11.19
N GLU A 51 9.21 -2.07 -11.03
CA GLU A 51 9.98 -1.19 -11.91
C GLU A 51 11.46 -1.54 -11.91
N ARG A 52 12.04 -1.78 -10.74
CA ARG A 52 13.44 -2.18 -10.62
C ARG A 52 13.69 -3.52 -11.29
N PHE A 53 12.78 -4.46 -11.13
CA PHE A 53 12.91 -5.78 -11.73
C PHE A 53 12.87 -5.71 -13.24
N GLN A 54 11.96 -4.91 -13.79
CA GLN A 54 11.88 -4.72 -15.24
C GLN A 54 13.12 -4.03 -15.80
N ALA A 55 13.61 -3.01 -15.12
CA ALA A 55 14.84 -2.32 -15.52
C ALA A 55 16.03 -3.29 -15.52
N TYR A 56 16.13 -4.13 -14.49
CA TYR A 56 17.19 -5.11 -14.39
C TYR A 56 17.16 -6.11 -15.53
N ARG A 57 15.96 -6.59 -15.89
CA ARG A 57 15.80 -7.53 -17.01
C ARG A 57 16.19 -6.88 -18.33
N ALA A 58 15.83 -5.62 -18.53
CA ALA A 58 16.19 -4.90 -19.73
C ALA A 58 17.71 -4.76 -19.87
N MET A 59 18.41 -4.60 -18.77
CA MET A 59 19.87 -4.48 -18.78
C MET A 59 20.57 -5.80 -19.06
N MET A 60 19.92 -6.93 -18.78
CA MET A 60 20.53 -8.25 -18.97
C MET A 60 20.36 -8.81 -20.38
N GLU A 61 19.53 -8.20 -21.17
CA GLU A 61 19.39 -8.55 -22.60
C GLU A 61 20.39 -7.74 -23.46
#